data_fb4960a6880504a9145f8fe6da64d95f
#
_entry.id   fb4960a6880504a9145f8fe6da64d95f
#
_cell.length_a   1.000
_cell.length_b   1.000
_cell.length_c   1.000
_cell.angle_alpha   90.00
_cell.angle_beta   90.00
_cell.angle_gamma   90.00
#
_symmetry.space_group_name_H-M   'P 1'
#
loop_
_entity.id
_entity.type
_entity.pdbx_description
1 polymer ?
#
loop_
_entity_poly.entity_id
_entity_poly.type
_entity_poly.pdbx_seq_one_letter_code
_entity_poly.pdbx_strand_id
1 'polypeptide(L)' 'MTHPIKTQIQSDGRIRKWGFISESGKYLRVILLEDGRTVHNVFFDRNFKERKL' A
#
# COMPACT_ATOMS: atom_id res chain seq x y z
N MET A 1 6.13 -6.36 -5.32
CA MET A 1 4.69 -6.06 -5.39
C MET A 1 4.36 -5.58 -6.79
N THR A 2 3.72 -6.44 -7.58
CA THR A 2 3.41 -6.11 -8.96
C THR A 2 2.01 -5.51 -9.12
N HIS A 3 1.09 -5.90 -8.25
CA HIS A 3 -0.29 -5.42 -8.33
C HIS A 3 -0.77 -4.98 -6.97
N PRO A 4 -1.08 -3.70 -6.78
CA PRO A 4 -1.65 -3.27 -5.51
C PRO A 4 -3.06 -3.85 -5.36
N ILE A 5 -3.36 -4.35 -4.17
CA ILE A 5 -4.68 -4.90 -3.87
C ILE A 5 -5.65 -3.82 -3.40
N LYS A 6 -5.12 -2.68 -3.00
CA LYS A 6 -5.94 -1.56 -2.57
C LYS A 6 -5.19 -0.25 -2.79
N THR A 7 -5.91 0.77 -3.18
CA THR A 7 -5.36 2.12 -3.35
C THR A 7 -6.32 3.09 -2.68
N GLN A 8 -5.78 3.99 -1.88
CA GLN A 8 -6.56 5.01 -1.19
C GLN A 8 -5.86 6.36 -1.32
N ILE A 9 -6.61 7.38 -1.69
CA ILE A 9 -6.09 8.74 -1.77
C ILE A 9 -6.45 9.46 -0.49
N GLN A 10 -5.42 10.00 0.19
CA GLN A 10 -5.62 10.74 1.43
C GLN A 10 -6.08 12.17 1.14
N SER A 11 -6.61 12.82 2.17
CA SER A 11 -7.10 14.18 2.04
C SER A 11 -6.01 15.19 1.68
N ASP A 12 -4.75 14.89 2.01
CA ASP A 12 -3.63 15.75 1.66
C ASP A 12 -3.05 15.46 0.27
N GLY A 13 -3.68 14.57 -0.49
CA GLY A 13 -3.24 14.22 -1.83
C GLY A 13 -2.29 13.04 -1.89
N ARG A 14 -1.82 12.56 -0.77
CA ARG A 14 -0.93 11.41 -0.75
C ARG A 14 -1.70 10.14 -1.07
N ILE A 15 -0.99 9.18 -1.66
CA ILE A 15 -1.61 7.95 -2.12
C ILE A 15 -1.05 6.79 -1.31
N ARG A 16 -1.94 6.00 -0.73
CA ARG A 16 -1.59 4.76 -0.05
C ARG A 16 -1.89 3.59 -0.97
N LYS A 17 -0.94 2.71 -1.11
CA LYS A 17 -1.14 1.47 -1.86
C LYS A 17 -0.73 0.29 -1.02
N TRP A 18 -1.54 -0.76 -1.04
CA TRP A 18 -1.23 -2.00 -0.35
C TRP A 18 -1.03 -3.10 -1.37
N GLY A 19 -0.04 -3.93 -1.12
CA GLY A 19 0.21 -5.09 -1.92
C GLY A 19 0.58 -6.27 -1.06
N PHE A 20 0.40 -7.47 -1.58
CA PHE A 20 0.74 -8.68 -0.86
C PHE A 20 2.07 -9.20 -1.37
N ILE A 21 2.96 -9.54 -0.43
CA ILE A 21 4.26 -10.12 -0.75
C ILE A 21 4.20 -11.59 -0.38
N SER A 22 4.02 -12.43 -1.39
CA SER A 22 3.81 -13.86 -1.17
C SER A 22 5.01 -14.54 -0.51
N GLU A 23 6.20 -14.06 -0.79
CA GLU A 23 7.41 -14.65 -0.22
C GLU A 23 7.46 -14.54 1.29
N SER A 24 6.95 -13.45 1.84
CA SER A 24 6.96 -13.22 3.27
C SER A 24 5.58 -13.39 3.91
N GLY A 25 4.53 -13.51 3.09
CA GLY A 25 3.17 -13.61 3.58
C GLY A 25 2.67 -12.35 4.27
N LYS A 26 3.21 -11.21 3.90
CA LYS A 26 2.91 -9.94 4.55
C LYS A 26 2.36 -8.94 3.56
N TYR A 27 1.64 -7.96 4.09
CA TYR A 27 1.12 -6.85 3.31
C TYR A 27 2.06 -5.68 3.44
N LEU A 28 2.39 -5.07 2.30
CA LEU A 28 3.26 -3.92 2.24
C LEU A 28 2.42 -2.69 1.97
N ARG A 29 2.63 -1.64 2.78
CA ARG A 29 1.99 -0.36 2.57
C ARG A 29 3.01 0.63 2.03
N VAL A 30 2.70 1.20 0.87
CA VAL A 30 3.53 2.21 0.23
C VAL A 30 2.76 3.52 0.21
N ILE A 31 3.41 4.57 0.68
CA ILE A 31 2.83 5.91 0.66
C ILE A 31 3.56 6.73 -0.37
N LEU A 32 2.83 7.20 -1.37
CA LEU A 32 3.36 8.02 -2.44
C LEU A 32 2.93 9.47 -2.24
N LEU A 33 3.73 10.39 -2.75
CA LEU A 33 3.35 11.79 -2.78
C LEU A 33 2.29 12.02 -3.88
N GLU A 34 1.83 13.26 -3.98
CA GLU A 34 0.75 13.62 -4.89
C GLU A 34 1.01 13.27 -6.34
N ASP A 35 2.27 13.19 -6.73
CA ASP A 35 2.65 12.83 -8.10
C ASP A 35 2.40 11.36 -8.41
N GLY A 36 2.11 10.55 -7.39
CA GLY A 36 1.88 9.13 -7.55
C GLY A 36 3.13 8.34 -7.90
N ARG A 37 4.29 8.94 -7.80
CA ARG A 37 5.56 8.34 -8.22
C ARG A 37 6.62 8.37 -7.14
N THR A 38 6.69 9.45 -6.37
CA THR A 38 7.71 9.62 -5.35
C THR A 38 7.28 8.87 -4.10
N VAL A 39 8.11 7.92 -3.68
CA VAL A 39 7.84 7.15 -2.46
C VAL A 39 8.15 8.01 -1.24
N HIS A 40 7.15 8.21 -0.40
CA HIS A 40 7.32 8.93 0.86
C HIS A 40 7.67 7.97 1.99
N ASN A 41 7.03 6.81 2.03
CA ASN A 41 7.27 5.83 3.07
C ASN A 41 6.85 4.44 2.60
N VAL A 42 7.50 3.41 3.14
CA VAL A 42 7.19 2.02 2.84
C VAL A 42 7.37 1.22 4.12
N PHE A 43 6.37 0.44 4.49
CA PHE A 43 6.50 -0.43 5.66
C PHE A 43 5.48 -1.57 5.60
N PHE A 44 5.75 -2.61 6.36
CA PHE A 44 4.81 -3.72 6.47
C PHE A 44 3.64 -3.32 7.35
N ASP A 45 2.45 -3.61 6.89
CA ASP A 45 1.23 -3.26 7.61
C ASP A 45 0.63 -4.53 8.21
N ARG A 46 0.86 -4.73 9.50
CA ARG A 46 0.36 -5.90 10.21
C ARG A 46 -1.14 -5.84 10.45
N ASN A 47 -1.70 -4.65 10.41
CA ASN A 47 -3.12 -4.45 10.70
C ASN A 47 -4.01 -4.55 9.46
N PHE A 48 -3.39 -4.53 8.29
CA PHE A 48 -4.15 -4.63 7.06
C PHE A 48 -4.60 -6.06 6.84
N LYS A 49 -5.87 -6.23 6.58
CA LYS A 49 -6.43 -7.54 6.25
C LYS A 49 -7.25 -7.40 4.99
N GLU A 50 -6.92 -8.21 4.01
CA GLU A 50 -7.71 -8.28 2.81
C GLU A 50 -9.01 -9.01 3.14
N ARG A 51 -10.13 -8.34 2.88
CA ARG A 51 -11.43 -8.94 3.17
C ARG A 51 -11.78 -9.92 2.07
N LYS A 52 -12.00 -11.15 2.46
CA LYS A 52 -12.46 -12.19 1.55
C LYS A 52 -13.91 -12.48 1.83
N LEU A 53 -14.67 -12.47 0.78
CA LEU A 53 -16.11 -12.76 0.88
C LEU A 53 -16.41 -14.16 0.41
#